data_7e38a3208e3850774dde40830059ba12
#
_entry.id   7e38a3208e3850774dde40830059ba12
#
_cell.length_a   1.000
_cell.length_b   1.000
_cell.length_c   1.000
_cell.angle_alpha   90.00
_cell.angle_beta   90.00
_cell.angle_gamma   90.00
#
_symmetry.space_group_name_H-M   'P 1'
#
loop_
_entity.id
_entity.type
_entity.pdbx_description
1 polymer ?
#
loop_
_entity_poly.entity_id
_entity_poly.type
_entity_poly.pdbx_seq_one_letter_code
_entity_poly.pdbx_strand_id
1 'polypeptide(L)'
;SLGPEFTGGALHSGSKDNIRFEISNVNTKSGTFTLSVRRGDDTTNAPIVLEQFTNCSLDPLSPNFISQKIGDQHFVKNTTDSNNIVNDLRGEFPNKSQYIRVKAVNSPTYEYLLPNGSVNNDGTNTFDQFLPTAQTGVFGGGAGSNTTGDPLFGSSITATNIQGLGTSDYDHAISILKNKE
;
A
#
# COMPACT_ATOMS: atom_id res chain seq x y z
N SER A 1 -2.05 2.37 -5.51
CA SER A 1 -1.14 3.44 -5.08
C SER A 1 -0.87 4.38 -6.24
N LEU A 2 -0.85 5.67 -5.97
CA LEU A 2 -0.38 6.65 -6.94
C LEU A 2 1.14 6.47 -7.08
N GLY A 3 1.61 6.21 -8.30
CA GLY A 3 3.06 6.19 -8.57
C GLY A 3 3.62 7.60 -8.60
N PRO A 4 4.88 7.82 -8.19
CA PRO A 4 5.52 9.10 -8.38
C PRO A 4 5.76 9.37 -9.88
N GLU A 5 5.62 10.61 -10.28
CA GLU A 5 5.94 11.02 -11.64
C GLU A 5 7.45 11.11 -11.85
N PHE A 6 7.92 10.65 -13.01
CA PHE A 6 9.29 10.89 -13.48
C PHE A 6 9.49 12.33 -13.96
N THR A 7 10.75 12.69 -14.07
CA THR A 7 11.16 13.89 -14.81
C THR A 7 10.59 13.83 -16.22
N GLY A 8 9.70 14.74 -16.55
CA GLY A 8 9.00 14.77 -17.84
C GLY A 8 7.54 14.30 -17.79
N GLY A 9 6.99 14.03 -16.60
CA GLY A 9 5.56 13.68 -16.43
C GLY A 9 5.22 12.23 -16.79
N ALA A 10 6.20 11.38 -17.08
CA ALA A 10 5.97 9.96 -17.30
C ALA A 10 5.79 9.25 -15.95
N LEU A 11 4.71 8.49 -15.80
CA LEU A 11 4.51 7.62 -14.64
C LEU A 11 5.36 6.36 -14.77
N HIS A 12 5.98 5.96 -13.67
CA HIS A 12 6.54 4.62 -13.59
C HIS A 12 5.44 3.58 -13.78
N SER A 13 5.76 2.51 -14.47
CA SER A 13 4.88 1.32 -14.47
C SER A 13 4.63 0.90 -13.04
N GLY A 14 3.47 0.32 -12.71
CA GLY A 14 3.08 -0.14 -11.37
C GLY A 14 3.97 -1.26 -10.79
N SER A 15 5.26 -1.17 -11.05
CA SER A 15 6.28 -2.12 -10.60
C SER A 15 6.73 -1.85 -9.17
N LYS A 16 7.46 -2.80 -8.60
CA LYS A 16 8.12 -2.70 -7.30
C LYS A 16 9.04 -1.47 -7.16
N ASP A 17 9.40 -0.86 -8.26
CA ASP A 17 10.36 0.24 -8.30
C ASP A 17 9.72 1.63 -8.20
N ASN A 18 8.40 1.72 -8.10
CA ASN A 18 7.70 3.00 -7.98
C ASN A 18 7.93 3.69 -6.64
N ILE A 19 7.82 2.93 -5.56
CA ILE A 19 8.03 3.41 -4.20
C ILE A 19 8.82 2.37 -3.41
N ARG A 20 9.53 2.87 -2.42
CA ARG A 20 10.26 2.08 -1.43
C ARG A 20 9.77 2.41 -0.04
N PHE A 21 10.02 1.52 0.90
CA PHE A 21 9.85 1.82 2.31
C PHE A 21 11.19 1.84 3.03
N GLU A 22 11.27 2.61 4.09
CA GLU A 22 12.39 2.62 5.01
C GLU A 22 11.85 2.58 6.44
N ILE A 23 12.36 1.64 7.22
CA ILE A 23 12.15 1.59 8.66
C ILE A 23 13.41 2.07 9.34
N SER A 24 13.26 3.08 10.17
CA SER A 24 14.36 3.72 10.88
C SER A 24 13.96 4.09 12.31
N ASN A 25 14.91 4.56 13.09
CA ASN A 25 14.69 5.03 14.48
C ASN A 25 13.91 4.04 15.33
N VAL A 26 14.24 2.75 15.21
CA VAL A 26 13.60 1.71 16.03
C VAL A 26 14.06 1.86 17.48
N ASN A 27 13.12 2.14 18.37
CA ASN A 27 13.35 2.33 19.79
C ASN A 27 12.70 1.20 20.58
N THR A 28 13.51 0.23 20.98
CA THR A 28 13.06 -0.92 21.75
C THR A 28 12.67 -0.58 23.19
N LYS A 29 13.07 0.59 23.69
CA LYS A 29 12.66 1.04 25.04
C LYS A 29 11.24 1.59 25.08
N SER A 30 10.76 2.15 23.98
CA SER A 30 9.42 2.75 23.88
C SER A 30 8.47 2.01 22.93
N GLY A 31 8.94 0.99 22.24
CA GLY A 31 8.13 0.23 21.28
C GLY A 31 7.75 1.02 20.03
N THR A 32 8.60 1.95 19.62
CA THR A 32 8.30 2.86 18.52
C THR A 32 9.34 2.81 17.40
N PHE A 33 8.92 3.15 16.20
CA PHE A 33 9.78 3.24 15.02
C PHE A 33 9.29 4.31 14.05
N THR A 34 10.08 4.62 13.06
CA THR A 34 9.72 5.53 11.97
C THR A 34 9.57 4.73 10.68
N LEU A 35 8.47 4.96 9.96
CA LEU A 35 8.25 4.44 8.62
C LEU A 35 8.26 5.60 7.63
N SER A 36 9.12 5.51 6.63
CA SER A 36 9.19 6.47 5.54
C SER A 36 8.82 5.77 4.22
N VAL A 37 8.02 6.44 3.42
CA VAL A 37 7.75 6.07 2.03
C VAL A 37 8.66 6.91 1.16
N ARG A 38 9.46 6.27 0.33
CA ARG A 38 10.49 6.90 -0.49
C ARG A 38 10.19 6.68 -1.97
N ARG A 39 10.66 7.57 -2.80
CA ARG A 39 10.57 7.43 -4.26
C ARG A 39 11.43 6.26 -4.75
N GLY A 40 10.91 5.48 -5.71
CA GLY A 40 11.54 4.23 -6.16
C GLY A 40 12.87 4.39 -6.86
N ASP A 41 13.13 5.57 -7.44
CA ASP A 41 14.36 5.89 -8.15
C ASP A 41 15.41 6.61 -7.28
N ASP A 42 15.13 6.77 -5.97
CA ASP A 42 16.09 7.38 -5.05
C ASP A 42 17.28 6.46 -4.72
N THR A 43 18.30 7.03 -4.12
CA THR A 43 19.48 6.29 -3.67
C THR A 43 19.64 6.41 -2.16
N THR A 44 20.43 5.53 -1.57
CA THR A 44 20.75 5.59 -0.14
C THR A 44 21.45 6.90 0.26
N ASN A 45 22.26 7.45 -0.64
CA ASN A 45 22.99 8.69 -0.39
C ASN A 45 22.16 9.95 -0.67
N ALA A 46 21.08 9.83 -1.43
CA ALA A 46 20.15 10.91 -1.75
C ALA A 46 18.70 10.40 -1.67
N PRO A 47 18.18 10.15 -0.44
CA PRO A 47 16.84 9.67 -0.25
C PRO A 47 15.81 10.75 -0.58
N ILE A 48 14.77 10.38 -1.32
CA ILE A 48 13.62 11.24 -1.63
C ILE A 48 12.43 10.72 -0.87
N VAL A 49 12.14 11.34 0.25
CA VAL A 49 11.02 10.98 1.12
C VAL A 49 9.74 11.61 0.59
N LEU A 50 8.73 10.78 0.31
CA LEU A 50 7.40 11.19 -0.12
C LEU A 50 6.49 11.41 1.09
N GLU A 51 6.51 10.48 2.05
CA GLU A 51 5.78 10.53 3.30
C GLU A 51 6.61 9.95 4.44
N GLN A 52 6.42 10.48 5.65
CA GLN A 52 7.09 9.98 6.84
C GLN A 52 6.13 9.90 8.01
N PHE A 53 6.10 8.75 8.66
CA PHE A 53 5.32 8.47 9.86
C PHE A 53 6.28 8.16 11.01
N THR A 54 6.46 9.13 11.88
CA THR A 54 7.35 9.02 13.05
C THR A 54 6.64 8.44 14.25
N ASN A 55 7.38 7.80 15.16
CA ASN A 55 6.85 7.24 16.40
C ASN A 55 5.66 6.27 16.18
N CYS A 56 5.71 5.46 15.11
CA CYS A 56 4.73 4.41 14.91
C CYS A 56 4.86 3.34 15.98
N SER A 57 3.74 2.85 16.50
CA SER A 57 3.68 1.76 17.47
C SER A 57 2.88 0.58 16.91
N LEU A 58 3.18 -0.63 17.37
CA LEU A 58 2.37 -1.82 17.09
C LEU A 58 1.31 -2.07 18.19
N ASP A 59 1.22 -1.19 19.19
CA ASP A 59 0.20 -1.25 20.24
C ASP A 59 -1.12 -0.64 19.75
N PRO A 60 -2.22 -1.43 19.62
CA PRO A 60 -3.51 -0.93 19.20
C PRO A 60 -4.14 0.11 20.16
N LEU A 61 -3.74 0.10 21.43
CA LEU A 61 -4.22 1.05 22.43
C LEU A 61 -3.47 2.39 22.39
N SER A 62 -2.34 2.42 21.68
CA SER A 62 -1.53 3.63 21.53
C SER A 62 -2.14 4.60 20.51
N PRO A 63 -2.17 5.93 20.79
CA PRO A 63 -2.53 6.93 19.79
C PRO A 63 -1.57 6.96 18.59
N ASN A 64 -0.41 6.32 18.72
CA ASN A 64 0.58 6.17 17.68
C ASN A 64 0.50 4.82 16.96
N PHE A 65 -0.61 4.10 17.11
CA PHE A 65 -0.82 2.84 16.42
C PHE A 65 -0.65 3.00 14.90
N ILE A 66 0.10 2.10 14.29
CA ILE A 66 0.49 2.23 12.87
C ILE A 66 -0.73 2.29 11.95
N SER A 67 -1.79 1.51 12.22
CA SER A 67 -3.01 1.55 11.41
C SER A 67 -3.74 2.89 11.56
N GLN A 68 -3.71 3.50 12.74
CA GLN A 68 -4.31 4.81 12.97
C GLN A 68 -3.50 5.94 12.32
N LYS A 69 -2.18 5.79 12.23
CA LYS A 69 -1.29 6.79 11.61
C LYS A 69 -1.32 6.76 10.09
N ILE A 70 -1.39 5.60 9.50
CA ILE A 70 -1.30 5.40 8.05
C ILE A 70 -2.68 5.24 7.44
N GLY A 71 -3.54 4.45 8.10
CA GLY A 71 -4.84 4.02 7.61
C GLY A 71 -4.83 2.57 7.17
N ASP A 72 -5.99 1.92 7.26
CA ASP A 72 -6.20 0.52 6.87
C ASP A 72 -7.46 0.33 6.01
N GLN A 73 -8.19 1.40 5.73
CA GLN A 73 -9.43 1.32 4.98
C GLN A 73 -9.21 0.93 3.52
N HIS A 74 -10.08 0.09 3.02
CA HIS A 74 -10.12 -0.35 1.62
C HIS A 74 -11.51 -0.80 1.24
N PHE A 75 -11.80 -0.71 -0.05
CA PHE A 75 -13.04 -1.23 -0.60
C PHE A 75 -12.89 -2.69 -0.98
N VAL A 76 -13.89 -3.48 -0.61
CA VAL A 76 -14.03 -4.89 -1.00
C VAL A 76 -15.30 -5.03 -1.80
N LYS A 77 -15.19 -5.62 -2.98
CA LYS A 77 -16.34 -5.91 -3.82
C LYS A 77 -17.20 -6.98 -3.15
N ASN A 78 -18.42 -6.62 -2.81
CA ASN A 78 -19.42 -7.58 -2.32
C ASN A 78 -20.12 -8.21 -3.53
N THR A 79 -19.95 -9.51 -3.69
CA THR A 79 -20.52 -10.30 -4.80
C THR A 79 -21.64 -11.24 -4.32
N THR A 80 -22.15 -11.06 -3.14
CA THR A 80 -23.20 -11.92 -2.56
C THR A 80 -24.48 -11.83 -3.37
N ASP A 81 -24.79 -10.66 -3.92
CA ASP A 81 -25.88 -10.46 -4.87
C ASP A 81 -25.28 -10.11 -6.25
N SER A 82 -25.45 -11.02 -7.21
CA SER A 82 -24.94 -10.83 -8.57
C SER A 82 -25.61 -9.68 -9.33
N ASN A 83 -26.82 -9.29 -8.89
CA ASN A 83 -27.59 -8.20 -9.51
C ASN A 83 -27.30 -6.83 -8.88
N ASN A 84 -26.71 -6.82 -7.69
CA ASN A 84 -26.40 -5.60 -6.96
C ASN A 84 -24.99 -5.67 -6.36
N ILE A 85 -24.01 -5.33 -7.18
CA ILE A 85 -22.61 -5.32 -6.76
C ILE A 85 -22.33 -4.00 -6.05
N VAL A 86 -22.08 -4.09 -4.74
CA VAL A 86 -21.69 -2.96 -3.89
C VAL A 86 -20.24 -3.08 -3.45
N ASN A 87 -19.60 -1.96 -3.22
CA ASN A 87 -18.28 -1.92 -2.61
C ASN A 87 -18.44 -1.64 -1.11
N ASP A 88 -18.09 -2.62 -0.29
CA ASP A 88 -18.05 -2.48 1.16
C ASP A 88 -16.74 -1.84 1.59
N LEU A 89 -16.81 -0.80 2.40
CA LEU A 89 -15.64 -0.23 3.05
C LEU A 89 -15.24 -1.10 4.24
N ARG A 90 -14.02 -1.59 4.23
CA ARG A 90 -13.41 -2.39 5.29
C ARG A 90 -12.24 -1.63 5.89
N GLY A 91 -11.92 -1.92 7.16
CA GLY A 91 -10.89 -1.23 7.93
C GLY A 91 -11.49 -0.25 8.93
N GLU A 92 -10.74 0.04 9.98
CA GLU A 92 -11.20 0.87 11.09
C GLU A 92 -10.76 2.32 10.93
N PHE A 93 -9.54 2.51 10.44
CA PHE A 93 -8.90 3.82 10.39
C PHE A 93 -8.85 4.39 8.98
N PRO A 94 -9.33 5.64 8.77
CA PRO A 94 -9.24 6.31 7.47
C PRO A 94 -7.80 6.39 6.95
N ASN A 95 -7.62 6.20 5.65
CA ASN A 95 -6.30 6.30 5.03
C ASN A 95 -5.81 7.75 5.06
N LYS A 96 -4.67 7.97 5.70
CA LYS A 96 -3.94 9.24 5.74
C LYS A 96 -2.80 9.27 4.73
N SER A 97 -2.22 8.10 4.45
CA SER A 97 -1.22 7.96 3.40
C SER A 97 -1.88 7.91 2.02
N GLN A 98 -1.24 8.56 1.04
CA GLN A 98 -1.62 8.50 -0.36
C GLN A 98 -1.03 7.28 -1.08
N TYR A 99 0.03 6.70 -0.54
CA TYR A 99 0.82 5.66 -1.21
C TYR A 99 0.59 4.27 -0.64
N ILE A 100 0.38 4.14 0.65
CA ILE A 100 0.33 2.86 1.36
C ILE A 100 -0.88 2.78 2.30
N ARG A 101 -1.22 1.59 2.70
CA ARG A 101 -2.14 1.30 3.82
C ARG A 101 -1.64 0.11 4.61
N VAL A 102 -2.02 0.02 5.86
CA VAL A 102 -1.76 -1.16 6.68
C VAL A 102 -2.76 -2.25 6.31
N LYS A 103 -2.28 -3.43 5.96
CA LYS A 103 -3.13 -4.58 5.67
C LYS A 103 -3.52 -5.31 6.96
N ALA A 104 -2.55 -5.57 7.81
CA ALA A 104 -2.72 -6.22 9.11
C ALA A 104 -1.48 -5.99 9.97
N VAL A 105 -1.67 -6.00 11.27
CA VAL A 105 -0.60 -6.09 12.27
C VAL A 105 -0.67 -7.50 12.86
N ASN A 106 0.26 -8.36 12.47
CA ASN A 106 0.21 -9.78 12.83
C ASN A 106 0.65 -10.04 14.29
N SER A 107 1.49 -9.17 14.82
CA SER A 107 2.02 -9.29 16.19
C SER A 107 1.83 -7.95 16.93
N PRO A 108 0.62 -7.67 17.39
CA PRO A 108 0.37 -6.45 18.17
C PRO A 108 1.04 -6.53 19.53
N THR A 109 1.52 -5.38 20.02
CA THR A 109 2.24 -5.28 21.31
C THR A 109 1.39 -4.51 22.32
N TYR A 110 0.37 -5.16 22.85
CA TYR A 110 -0.54 -4.54 23.83
C TYR A 110 0.20 -4.12 25.09
N GLU A 111 0.05 -2.84 25.48
CA GLU A 111 0.73 -2.31 26.67
C GLU A 111 2.23 -2.63 26.62
N TYR A 112 2.93 -2.06 25.64
CA TYR A 112 4.33 -2.38 25.35
C TYR A 112 5.24 -2.36 26.59
N LEU A 113 5.00 -1.46 27.55
CA LEU A 113 5.73 -1.37 28.80
C LEU A 113 4.85 -1.75 29.97
N LEU A 114 5.41 -2.53 30.87
CA LEU A 114 4.84 -2.79 32.19
C LEU A 114 4.96 -1.55 33.12
N PRO A 115 4.17 -1.47 34.21
CA PRO A 115 4.24 -0.36 35.17
C PRO A 115 5.61 -0.14 35.78
N ASN A 116 6.44 -1.17 35.82
CA ASN A 116 7.83 -1.09 36.32
C ASN A 116 8.82 -0.61 35.27
N GLY A 117 8.35 -0.28 34.03
CA GLY A 117 9.16 0.20 32.92
C GLY A 117 9.89 -0.88 32.11
N SER A 118 9.73 -2.16 32.43
CA SER A 118 10.26 -3.24 31.61
C SER A 118 9.35 -3.52 30.40
N VAL A 119 9.94 -4.06 29.31
CA VAL A 119 9.20 -4.47 28.14
C VAL A 119 8.30 -5.64 28.48
N ASN A 120 7.05 -5.56 28.09
CA ASN A 120 6.06 -6.61 28.29
C ASN A 120 6.31 -7.80 27.34
N ASN A 121 5.56 -8.88 27.49
CA ASN A 121 5.68 -10.11 26.71
C ASN A 121 4.31 -10.74 26.44
N ASP A 122 4.27 -11.68 25.53
CA ASP A 122 3.08 -12.49 25.20
C ASP A 122 3.03 -13.85 25.95
N GLY A 123 3.90 -14.04 26.96
CA GLY A 123 4.10 -15.30 27.67
C GLY A 123 5.25 -16.15 27.11
N THR A 124 5.78 -15.82 25.95
CA THR A 124 6.88 -16.54 25.31
C THR A 124 7.98 -15.60 24.84
N ASN A 125 7.59 -14.52 24.14
CA ASN A 125 8.51 -13.55 23.55
C ASN A 125 8.28 -12.16 24.13
N THR A 126 9.34 -11.42 24.34
CA THR A 126 9.26 -10.01 24.71
C THR A 126 8.86 -9.17 23.51
N PHE A 127 8.09 -8.11 23.73
CA PHE A 127 7.49 -7.31 22.64
C PHE A 127 8.51 -6.55 21.80
N ASP A 128 9.72 -6.34 22.29
CA ASP A 128 10.82 -5.76 21.51
C ASP A 128 11.23 -6.66 20.33
N GLN A 129 11.01 -7.98 20.42
CA GLN A 129 11.27 -8.93 19.33
C GLN A 129 10.25 -8.80 18.17
N PHE A 130 9.09 -8.21 18.41
CA PHE A 130 8.06 -7.98 17.40
C PHE A 130 8.25 -6.67 16.64
N LEU A 131 9.12 -5.80 17.13
CA LEU A 131 9.42 -4.57 16.42
C LEU A 131 10.15 -4.86 15.11
N PRO A 132 9.85 -4.10 14.07
CA PRO A 132 10.55 -4.27 12.80
C PRO A 132 12.02 -3.86 12.96
N THR A 133 12.90 -4.54 12.26
CA THR A 133 14.31 -4.13 12.16
C THR A 133 14.47 -2.93 11.24
N ALA A 134 15.45 -2.08 11.52
CA ALA A 134 15.78 -0.96 10.64
C ALA A 134 16.25 -1.50 9.28
N GLN A 135 15.52 -1.15 8.22
CA GLN A 135 15.79 -1.63 6.86
C GLN A 135 15.15 -0.75 5.80
N THR A 136 15.62 -0.87 4.59
CA THR A 136 14.96 -0.36 3.40
C THR A 136 14.52 -1.51 2.51
N GLY A 137 13.42 -1.35 1.83
CA GLY A 137 12.92 -2.39 0.94
C GLY A 137 12.00 -1.84 -0.14
N VAL A 138 11.63 -2.71 -1.07
CA VAL A 138 10.68 -2.44 -2.15
C VAL A 138 9.38 -3.18 -1.89
N PHE A 139 8.28 -2.66 -2.43
CA PHE A 139 7.02 -3.38 -2.41
C PHE A 139 7.03 -4.45 -3.50
N GLY A 140 6.71 -5.69 -3.11
CA GLY A 140 6.63 -6.82 -4.02
C GLY A 140 5.18 -7.25 -4.29
N GLY A 141 4.98 -8.14 -5.26
CA GLY A 141 3.68 -8.78 -5.54
C GLY A 141 2.70 -7.92 -6.35
N GLY A 142 3.08 -6.72 -6.75
CA GLY A 142 2.36 -6.00 -7.79
C GLY A 142 2.66 -6.65 -9.14
N ALA A 143 1.76 -7.49 -9.65
CA ALA A 143 1.80 -7.90 -11.02
C ALA A 143 1.10 -6.83 -11.84
N GLY A 144 1.84 -6.08 -12.65
CA GLY A 144 1.26 -5.53 -13.86
C GLY A 144 0.76 -6.73 -14.66
N SER A 145 -0.46 -6.67 -15.17
CA SER A 145 -0.98 -7.70 -16.05
C SER A 145 -0.20 -7.69 -17.37
N ASN A 146 1.01 -8.19 -17.32
CA ASN A 146 1.90 -8.27 -18.49
C ASN A 146 2.12 -9.72 -18.93
N THR A 147 1.24 -10.61 -18.48
CA THR A 147 1.11 -11.93 -19.09
C THR A 147 0.17 -11.79 -20.27
N THR A 148 0.49 -12.47 -21.34
CA THR A 148 -0.30 -12.70 -22.55
C THR A 148 -1.79 -12.49 -22.29
N GLY A 149 -2.27 -11.27 -22.58
CA GLY A 149 -3.64 -10.91 -22.24
C GLY A 149 -3.78 -9.65 -21.41
N ASP A 150 -2.93 -8.65 -21.61
CA ASP A 150 -3.10 -7.33 -21.00
C ASP A 150 -4.49 -6.77 -21.36
N PRO A 151 -5.40 -6.59 -20.35
CA PRO A 151 -6.74 -6.06 -20.61
C PRO A 151 -6.73 -4.65 -21.20
N LEU A 152 -5.61 -3.92 -21.14
CA LEU A 152 -5.47 -2.61 -21.79
C LEU A 152 -5.17 -2.69 -23.30
N PHE A 153 -4.69 -3.85 -23.81
CA PHE A 153 -4.27 -4.00 -25.20
C PHE A 153 -5.07 -5.06 -26.00
N GLY A 154 -6.26 -5.37 -25.56
CA GLY A 154 -7.31 -5.87 -26.44
C GLY A 154 -7.36 -7.36 -26.78
N SER A 155 -6.34 -8.18 -26.50
CA SER A 155 -6.39 -9.60 -26.87
C SER A 155 -7.05 -10.51 -25.84
N SER A 156 -7.29 -10.04 -24.63
CA SER A 156 -7.97 -10.79 -23.56
C SER A 156 -9.25 -10.13 -23.05
N ILE A 157 -9.67 -9.02 -23.65
CA ILE A 157 -10.97 -8.44 -23.38
C ILE A 157 -11.99 -9.16 -24.24
N THR A 158 -12.73 -10.07 -23.64
CA THR A 158 -13.82 -10.80 -24.31
C THR A 158 -15.12 -10.02 -24.14
N ALA A 159 -16.10 -10.34 -24.99
CA ALA A 159 -17.45 -9.73 -24.93
C ALA A 159 -18.16 -9.92 -23.56
N THR A 160 -17.68 -10.83 -22.73
CA THR A 160 -18.18 -11.10 -21.38
C THR A 160 -17.41 -10.36 -20.28
N ASN A 161 -16.33 -9.68 -20.61
CA ASN A 161 -15.55 -8.91 -19.64
C ASN A 161 -16.06 -7.47 -19.60
N ILE A 162 -17.01 -7.19 -18.72
CA ILE A 162 -17.63 -5.87 -18.56
C ILE A 162 -16.77 -4.87 -17.76
N GLN A 163 -15.56 -5.23 -17.36
CA GLN A 163 -14.68 -4.40 -16.51
C GLN A 163 -13.47 -3.80 -17.24
N GLY A 164 -13.40 -3.93 -18.56
CA GLY A 164 -12.32 -3.38 -19.35
C GLY A 164 -12.84 -2.80 -20.67
N LEU A 165 -11.98 -2.09 -21.38
CA LEU A 165 -12.25 -1.63 -22.72
C LEU A 165 -12.13 -2.81 -23.70
N GLY A 166 -13.17 -3.08 -24.47
CA GLY A 166 -13.17 -4.11 -25.50
C GLY A 166 -12.52 -3.62 -26.78
N THR A 167 -12.20 -4.56 -27.67
CA THR A 167 -11.70 -4.22 -29.02
C THR A 167 -12.67 -3.29 -29.76
N SER A 168 -13.99 -3.50 -29.57
CA SER A 168 -15.04 -2.65 -30.15
C SER A 168 -14.98 -1.20 -29.63
N ASP A 169 -14.53 -0.97 -28.41
CA ASP A 169 -14.43 0.37 -27.84
C ASP A 169 -13.27 1.15 -28.46
N TYR A 170 -12.15 0.46 -28.74
CA TYR A 170 -11.03 1.03 -29.48
C TYR A 170 -11.38 1.30 -30.94
N ASP A 171 -12.06 0.38 -31.62
CA ASP A 171 -12.51 0.56 -32.98
C ASP A 171 -13.49 1.73 -33.10
N HIS A 172 -14.39 1.88 -32.14
CA HIS A 172 -15.31 3.01 -32.05
C HIS A 172 -14.57 4.33 -31.84
N ALA A 173 -13.62 4.38 -30.90
CA ALA A 173 -12.80 5.57 -30.69
C ALA A 173 -12.00 5.97 -31.92
N ILE A 174 -11.38 5.00 -32.61
CA ILE A 174 -10.63 5.22 -33.83
C ILE A 174 -11.55 5.72 -34.95
N SER A 175 -12.77 5.17 -35.07
CA SER A 175 -13.73 5.60 -36.08
C SER A 175 -14.21 7.03 -35.87
N ILE A 176 -14.41 7.45 -34.63
CA ILE A 176 -14.74 8.85 -34.29
C ILE A 176 -13.61 9.79 -34.67
N LEU A 177 -12.35 9.40 -34.45
CA LEU A 177 -11.20 10.21 -34.82
C LEU A 177 -11.06 10.36 -36.33
N LYS A 178 -11.31 9.30 -37.11
CA LYS A 178 -11.27 9.32 -38.58
C LYS A 178 -12.38 10.18 -39.20
N ASN A 179 -13.51 10.33 -38.52
CA ASN A 179 -14.64 11.11 -39.02
C ASN A 179 -14.55 12.61 -38.70
N LYS A 180 -13.45 13.06 -38.06
CA LYS A 180 -13.21 14.46 -37.72
C LYS A 180 -12.22 15.18 -38.66
N GLU A 181 -11.72 14.50 -39.68
CA GLU A 181 -11.06 15.13 -40.82
C GLU A 181 -12.11 15.44 -41.91
#